data_0d37fe897d5e621c520dfb6ec1f90d3c
#
_entry.id   0d37fe897d5e621c520dfb6ec1f90d3c
#
_cell.length_a   1.000
_cell.length_b   1.000
_cell.length_c   1.000
_cell.angle_alpha   90.00
_cell.angle_beta   90.00
_cell.angle_gamma   90.00
#
_symmetry.space_group_name_H-M   'P 1'
#
loop_
_entity.id
_entity.type
_entity.pdbx_description
1 polymer ?
#
loop_
_entity_poly.entity_id
_entity_poly.type
_entity_poly.pdbx_seq_one_letter_code
_entity_poly.pdbx_strand_id
1 'polypeptide(L)'
;MARVPLFCRLSKGELSRIAVLADEVDLAAGKVLTKEGARGREFFVLLEGTAEVKRKGHLIATMRGGDFFGEIALVTDTPRTATVTTSSPVHALVITDRAFKELLRDSPPIQGKVLEAVAGRLAHSL
;
A
#
# COMPACT_ATOMS: atom_id res chain seq x y z
N MET A 1 -14.93 10.16 13.70
CA MET A 1 -13.67 10.84 13.44
C MET A 1 -13.34 10.78 11.97
N ALA A 2 -12.96 11.89 11.39
CA ALA A 2 -12.59 11.93 9.99
C ALA A 2 -11.31 11.12 9.78
N ARG A 3 -11.28 10.32 8.74
CA ARG A 3 -10.08 9.58 8.38
C ARG A 3 -9.08 10.53 7.76
N VAL A 4 -7.83 10.40 8.17
CA VAL A 4 -6.75 11.08 7.47
C VAL A 4 -6.55 10.44 6.10
N PRO A 5 -6.11 11.20 5.08
CA PRO A 5 -5.93 10.65 3.73
C PRO A 5 -4.89 9.54 3.61
N LEU A 6 -4.29 9.11 4.73
CA LEU A 6 -3.37 7.97 4.76
C LEU A 6 -4.07 6.64 4.46
N PHE A 7 -5.38 6.56 4.71
CA PHE A 7 -6.12 5.30 4.65
C PHE A 7 -7.27 5.40 3.65
N CYS A 8 -6.96 5.20 2.38
CA CYS A 8 -7.97 5.08 1.34
C CYS A 8 -8.34 3.61 1.21
N ARG A 9 -9.56 3.26 1.60
CA ARG A 9 -9.99 1.87 1.58
C ARG A 9 -10.58 1.52 0.22
N LEU A 10 -10.26 0.31 -0.22
CA LEU A 10 -10.76 -0.23 -1.47
C LEU A 10 -12.09 -0.95 -1.24
N SER A 11 -13.01 -0.83 -2.19
CA SER A 11 -14.28 -1.55 -2.19
C SER A 11 -14.04 -3.01 -2.58
N LYS A 12 -15.05 -3.87 -2.35
CA LYS A 12 -14.98 -5.27 -2.76
C LYS A 12 -14.76 -5.43 -4.26
N GLY A 13 -15.42 -4.60 -5.07
CA GLY A 13 -15.25 -4.64 -6.52
C GLY A 13 -13.84 -4.26 -6.93
N GLU A 14 -13.27 -3.26 -6.28
CA GLU A 14 -11.90 -2.82 -6.54
C GLU A 14 -10.89 -3.90 -6.13
N LEU A 15 -11.10 -4.53 -4.96
CA LEU A 15 -10.25 -5.63 -4.52
C LEU A 15 -10.28 -6.80 -5.49
N SER A 16 -11.46 -7.12 -6.04
CA SER A 16 -11.60 -8.19 -7.02
C SER A 16 -10.81 -7.90 -8.30
N ARG A 17 -10.81 -6.66 -8.75
CA ARG A 17 -10.05 -6.25 -9.94
C ARG A 17 -8.55 -6.37 -9.70
N ILE A 18 -8.11 -5.96 -8.51
CA ILE A 18 -6.70 -6.06 -8.13
C ILE A 18 -6.27 -7.51 -8.02
N ALA A 19 -7.12 -8.35 -7.42
CA ALA A 19 -6.82 -9.76 -7.20
C ALA A 19 -6.52 -10.52 -8.50
N VAL A 20 -7.16 -10.14 -9.60
CA VAL A 20 -6.92 -10.77 -10.91
C VAL A 20 -5.47 -10.58 -11.37
N LEU A 21 -4.83 -9.46 -10.99
CA LEU A 21 -3.49 -9.09 -11.43
C LEU A 21 -2.42 -9.38 -10.37
N ALA A 22 -2.82 -9.80 -9.17
CA ALA A 22 -1.95 -9.89 -8.02
C ALA A 22 -1.54 -11.33 -7.70
N ASP A 23 -0.42 -11.45 -7.00
CA ASP A 23 -0.06 -12.67 -6.29
C ASP A 23 -0.60 -12.58 -4.87
N GLU A 24 -1.27 -13.64 -4.44
CA GLU A 24 -1.82 -13.72 -3.10
C GLU A 24 -0.81 -14.41 -2.19
N VAL A 25 -0.47 -13.77 -1.08
CA VAL A 25 0.59 -14.27 -0.19
C VAL A 25 0.15 -14.28 1.27
N ASP A 26 0.66 -15.25 2.02
CA ASP A 26 0.53 -15.31 3.47
C ASP A 26 1.89 -15.02 4.09
N LEU A 27 1.91 -14.09 5.04
CA LEU A 27 3.14 -13.64 5.68
C LEU A 27 3.01 -13.74 7.19
N ALA A 28 4.07 -14.21 7.83
CA ALA A 28 4.15 -14.22 9.30
C ALA A 28 4.33 -12.81 9.84
N ALA A 29 4.06 -12.63 11.13
CA ALA A 29 4.37 -11.36 11.80
C ALA A 29 5.87 -11.10 11.77
N GLY A 30 6.26 -9.82 11.74
CA GLY A 30 7.66 -9.42 11.74
C GLY A 30 8.32 -9.35 10.36
N LYS A 31 7.57 -9.54 9.29
CA LYS A 31 8.11 -9.44 7.92
C LYS A 31 8.17 -8.00 7.46
N VAL A 32 9.32 -7.59 6.94
CA VAL A 32 9.50 -6.26 6.35
C VAL A 32 9.05 -6.33 4.90
N LEU A 33 8.00 -5.58 4.56
CA LEU A 33 7.42 -5.55 3.21
C LEU A 33 8.04 -4.44 2.36
N THR A 34 8.26 -3.27 2.96
CA THR A 34 9.00 -2.18 2.32
C THR A 34 10.01 -1.65 3.33
N LYS A 35 11.14 -1.16 2.82
CA LYS A 35 12.18 -0.58 3.68
C LYS A 35 12.45 0.84 3.22
N GLU A 36 12.38 1.77 4.17
CA GLU A 36 12.62 3.19 3.91
C GLU A 36 13.97 3.40 3.22
N GLY A 37 13.96 4.18 2.15
CA GLY A 37 15.15 4.49 1.36
C GLY A 37 15.51 3.44 0.32
N ALA A 38 14.95 2.23 0.40
CA ALA A 38 15.22 1.19 -0.58
C ALA A 38 14.35 1.37 -1.82
N ARG A 39 14.79 0.86 -2.95
CA ARG A 39 13.98 0.81 -4.15
C ARG A 39 12.99 -0.34 -4.05
N GLY A 40 11.76 -0.12 -4.50
CA GLY A 40 10.74 -1.15 -4.51
C GLY A 40 9.88 -1.04 -5.76
N ARG A 41 9.42 -2.19 -6.25
CA ARG A 41 8.64 -2.29 -7.47
C ARG A 41 7.29 -2.96 -7.26
N GLU A 42 6.86 -3.07 -6.01
CA GLU A 42 5.61 -3.74 -5.71
C GLU A 42 4.64 -2.80 -5.00
N PHE A 43 3.37 -3.05 -5.28
CA PHE A 43 2.24 -2.42 -4.62
C PHE A 43 1.55 -3.49 -3.79
N PHE A 44 1.18 -3.17 -2.57
CA PHE A 44 0.62 -4.11 -1.60
C PHE A 44 -0.79 -3.73 -1.20
N VAL A 45 -1.66 -4.74 -1.08
CA VAL A 45 -3.00 -4.58 -0.51
C VAL A 45 -3.14 -5.58 0.61
N LEU A 46 -3.46 -5.12 1.82
CA LEU A 46 -3.74 -6.01 2.94
C LEU A 46 -5.18 -6.50 2.83
N LEU A 47 -5.36 -7.80 2.90
CA LEU A 47 -6.70 -8.42 2.98
C LEU A 47 -7.06 -8.70 4.42
N GLU A 48 -6.09 -9.22 5.19
CA GLU A 48 -6.26 -9.55 6.61
C GLU A 48 -4.97 -9.27 7.35
N GLY A 49 -5.08 -8.99 8.64
CA GLY A 49 -3.94 -8.74 9.50
C GLY A 49 -3.59 -7.27 9.61
N THR A 50 -2.46 -6.98 10.23
CA THR A 50 -2.01 -5.61 10.49
C THR A 50 -0.54 -5.46 10.14
N ALA A 51 -0.16 -4.24 9.77
CA ALA A 51 1.23 -3.88 9.52
C ALA A 51 1.50 -2.48 10.04
N GLU A 52 2.69 -2.27 10.59
CA GLU A 52 3.10 -0.97 11.13
C GLU A 52 3.93 -0.23 10.10
N VAL A 53 3.61 1.05 9.93
CA VAL A 53 4.35 1.96 9.03
C VAL A 53 5.21 2.86 9.88
N LYS A 54 6.52 2.82 9.66
CA LYS A 54 7.48 3.64 10.40
C LYS A 54 8.33 4.48 9.45
N ARG A 55 8.62 5.68 9.89
CA ARG A 55 9.54 6.59 9.19
C ARG A 55 10.53 7.13 10.20
N LYS A 56 11.84 6.97 9.90
CA LYS A 56 12.92 7.37 10.80
C LYS A 56 12.74 6.78 12.20
N GLY A 57 12.28 5.54 12.26
CA GLY A 57 12.05 4.83 13.51
C GLY A 57 10.76 5.17 14.24
N HIS A 58 9.98 6.12 13.75
CA HIS A 58 8.73 6.52 14.40
C HIS A 58 7.52 5.88 13.73
N LEU A 59 6.63 5.33 14.54
CA LEU A 59 5.37 4.77 14.06
C LEU A 59 4.47 5.90 13.57
N ILE A 60 4.13 5.89 12.29
CA ILE A 60 3.26 6.93 11.71
C ILE A 60 1.87 6.40 11.37
N ALA A 61 1.70 5.09 11.23
CA ALA A 61 0.41 4.52 10.88
C ALA A 61 0.39 3.02 11.13
N THR A 62 -0.81 2.45 11.24
CA THR A 62 -1.05 1.01 11.25
C THR A 62 -1.99 0.69 10.10
N MET A 63 -1.57 -0.20 9.22
CA MET A 63 -2.38 -0.67 8.10
C MET A 63 -3.19 -1.89 8.49
N ARG A 64 -4.37 -2.01 7.92
CA ARG A 64 -5.33 -3.11 8.21
C ARG A 64 -5.93 -3.63 6.93
N GLY A 65 -6.76 -4.64 7.02
CA GLY A 65 -7.47 -5.21 5.89
C GLY A 65 -8.21 -4.13 5.09
N GLY A 66 -8.02 -4.10 3.78
CA GLY A 66 -8.57 -3.11 2.88
C GLY A 66 -7.64 -1.94 2.59
N ASP A 67 -6.58 -1.77 3.36
CA ASP A 67 -5.60 -0.70 3.13
C ASP A 67 -4.55 -1.13 2.11
N PHE A 68 -3.97 -0.15 1.42
CA PHE A 68 -2.89 -0.42 0.46
C PHE A 68 -1.69 0.49 0.74
N PHE A 69 -0.54 0.09 0.22
CA PHE A 69 0.68 0.89 0.35
C PHE A 69 1.68 0.53 -0.75
N GLY A 70 2.71 1.35 -0.88
CA GLY A 70 3.74 1.17 -1.90
C GLY A 70 3.51 2.03 -3.15
N GLU A 71 2.38 2.74 -3.23
CA GLU A 71 2.00 3.51 -4.42
C GLU A 71 2.89 4.74 -4.64
N ILE A 72 3.39 5.37 -3.57
CA ILE A 72 4.21 6.59 -3.71
C ILE A 72 5.45 6.30 -4.53
N ALA A 73 6.19 5.25 -4.18
CA ALA A 73 7.42 4.90 -4.87
C ALA A 73 7.18 4.57 -6.34
N LEU A 74 6.03 3.97 -6.67
CA LEU A 74 5.69 3.60 -8.03
C LEU A 74 5.20 4.78 -8.87
N VAL A 75 4.39 5.64 -8.28
CA VAL A 75 3.83 6.80 -8.98
C VAL A 75 4.89 7.87 -9.19
N THR A 76 5.74 8.10 -8.20
CA THR A 76 6.75 9.16 -8.23
C THR A 76 8.14 8.67 -8.66
N ASP A 77 8.30 7.35 -8.83
CA ASP A 77 9.60 6.74 -9.16
C ASP A 77 10.70 7.16 -8.19
N THR A 78 10.37 7.13 -6.90
CA THR A 78 11.29 7.49 -5.83
C THR A 78 11.53 6.29 -4.91
N PRO A 79 12.58 6.32 -4.06
CA PRO A 79 12.77 5.29 -3.04
C PRO A 79 11.57 5.22 -2.08
N ARG A 80 11.43 4.09 -1.39
CA ARG A 80 10.38 3.90 -0.40
C ARG A 80 10.45 4.98 0.68
N THR A 81 9.29 5.54 1.02
CA THR A 81 9.20 6.64 1.98
C THR A 81 9.09 6.16 3.42
N ALA A 82 8.83 4.88 3.64
CA ALA A 82 8.64 4.32 4.96
C ALA A 82 8.97 2.84 4.98
N THR A 83 9.20 2.32 6.19
CA THR A 83 9.35 0.89 6.44
C THR A 83 8.01 0.35 6.90
N VAL A 84 7.50 -0.68 6.22
CA VAL A 84 6.25 -1.36 6.58
C VAL A 84 6.60 -2.78 7.02
N THR A 85 6.23 -3.11 8.25
CA THR A 85 6.51 -4.42 8.86
C THR A 85 5.21 -5.02 9.36
N THR A 86 4.97 -6.29 9.05
CA THR A 86 3.78 -6.98 9.56
C THR A 86 3.84 -7.06 11.07
N SER A 87 2.73 -6.72 11.73
CA SER A 87 2.60 -6.80 13.19
C SER A 87 1.71 -7.96 13.65
N SER A 88 1.15 -8.69 12.70
CA SER A 88 0.41 -9.94 12.89
C SER A 88 0.61 -10.80 11.66
N PRO A 89 0.14 -12.06 11.65
CA PRO A 89 0.06 -12.80 10.39
C PRO A 89 -0.81 -12.02 9.41
N VAL A 90 -0.38 -11.92 8.16
CA VAL A 90 -1.00 -11.09 7.13
C VAL A 90 -1.33 -11.93 5.90
N HIS A 91 -2.51 -11.72 5.35
CA HIS A 91 -2.89 -12.19 4.03
C HIS A 91 -2.96 -10.97 3.13
N ALA A 92 -2.20 -10.97 2.04
CA ALA A 92 -2.02 -9.78 1.21
C ALA A 92 -2.00 -10.09 -0.27
N LEU A 93 -2.26 -9.07 -1.07
CA LEU A 93 -2.08 -9.09 -2.51
C LEU A 93 -0.83 -8.28 -2.84
N VAL A 94 0.01 -8.82 -3.72
CA VAL A 94 1.23 -8.15 -4.18
C VAL A 94 1.16 -7.98 -5.68
N ILE A 95 1.34 -6.75 -6.16
CA ILE A 95 1.25 -6.42 -7.58
C ILE A 95 2.57 -5.79 -8.01
N THR A 96 3.08 -6.21 -9.17
CA THR A 96 4.26 -5.58 -9.76
C THR A 96 3.95 -4.15 -10.21
N ASP A 97 4.99 -3.32 -10.38
CA ASP A 97 4.82 -1.96 -10.87
C ASP A 97 4.17 -1.92 -12.26
N ARG A 98 4.48 -2.90 -13.10
CA ARG A 98 3.89 -3.02 -14.43
C ARG A 98 2.38 -3.26 -14.37
N ALA A 99 1.97 -4.23 -13.57
CA ALA A 99 0.54 -4.54 -13.39
C ALA A 99 -0.18 -3.39 -12.70
N PHE A 100 0.48 -2.70 -11.79
CA PHE A 100 -0.05 -1.53 -11.11
C PHE A 100 -0.36 -0.40 -12.11
N LYS A 101 0.56 -0.13 -13.03
CA LYS A 101 0.35 0.89 -14.07
C LYS A 101 -0.80 0.53 -15.00
N GLU A 102 -0.92 -0.74 -15.38
CA GLU A 102 -2.07 -1.22 -16.15
C GLU A 102 -3.38 -1.00 -15.40
N LEU A 103 -3.39 -1.34 -14.13
CA LEU A 103 -4.57 -1.19 -13.27
C LEU A 103 -5.01 0.27 -13.21
N LEU A 104 -4.09 1.20 -13.03
CA LEU A 104 -4.39 2.63 -12.98
C LEU A 104 -4.99 3.12 -14.29
N ARG A 105 -4.46 2.67 -15.41
CA ARG A 105 -4.95 3.05 -16.72
C ARG A 105 -6.36 2.54 -16.98
N ASP A 106 -6.65 1.32 -16.52
CA ASP A 106 -7.90 0.64 -16.84
C ASP A 106 -9.01 0.85 -15.81
N SER A 107 -8.70 1.42 -14.65
CA SER A 107 -9.69 1.62 -13.57
C SER A 107 -9.61 3.03 -12.99
N PRO A 108 -10.41 3.97 -13.53
CA PRO A 108 -10.46 5.33 -12.99
C PRO A 108 -10.79 5.41 -11.50
N PRO A 109 -11.71 4.59 -10.93
CA PRO A 109 -11.97 4.64 -9.48
C PRO A 109 -10.74 4.30 -8.65
N ILE A 110 -9.96 3.31 -9.06
CA ILE A 110 -8.74 2.93 -8.34
C ILE A 110 -7.68 4.02 -8.54
N GLN A 111 -7.55 4.55 -9.75
CA GLN A 111 -6.63 5.65 -10.02
C GLN A 111 -6.91 6.84 -9.09
N GLY A 112 -8.16 7.22 -8.93
CA GLY A 112 -8.55 8.32 -8.05
C GLY A 112 -8.16 8.08 -6.61
N LYS A 113 -8.38 6.87 -6.10
CA LYS A 113 -8.00 6.50 -4.73
C LYS A 113 -6.50 6.50 -4.53
N VAL A 114 -5.74 6.00 -5.51
CA VAL A 114 -4.28 5.98 -5.44
C VAL A 114 -3.73 7.42 -5.44
N LEU A 115 -4.23 8.28 -6.32
CA LEU A 115 -3.80 9.68 -6.37
C LEU A 115 -4.13 10.42 -5.08
N GLU A 116 -5.31 10.18 -4.51
CA GLU A 116 -5.71 10.74 -3.22
C GLU A 116 -4.77 10.29 -2.11
N ALA A 117 -4.42 9.01 -2.08
CA ALA A 117 -3.49 8.46 -1.10
C ALA A 117 -2.09 9.07 -1.24
N VAL A 118 -1.60 9.22 -2.47
CA VAL A 118 -0.29 9.83 -2.73
C VAL A 118 -0.29 11.27 -2.20
N ALA A 119 -1.29 12.05 -2.54
CA ALA A 119 -1.40 13.44 -2.10
C ALA A 119 -1.46 13.54 -0.58
N GLY A 120 -2.31 12.75 0.06
CA GLY A 120 -2.48 12.76 1.51
C GLY A 120 -1.22 12.30 2.26
N ARG A 121 -0.60 11.24 1.78
CA ARG A 121 0.61 10.68 2.41
C ARG A 121 1.81 11.60 2.25
N LEU A 122 1.96 12.25 1.11
CA LEU A 122 3.02 13.25 0.92
C LEU A 122 2.81 14.45 1.83
N ALA A 123 1.56 14.92 1.98
CA ALA A 123 1.25 16.03 2.88
C ALA A 123 1.62 15.69 4.33
N HIS A 124 1.39 14.45 4.77
CA HIS A 124 1.71 14.00 6.11
C HIS A 124 3.20 13.64 6.30
N SER A 125 3.98 13.67 5.24
CA SER A 125 5.43 13.41 5.31
C SER A 125 6.22 14.63 5.76
N LEU A 126 5.59 15.77 5.71
CA LEU A 126 6.24 17.05 6.06
C LEU A 126 6.13 17.39 7.57
#